data_f8058655506680962144aee606565e15
#
_entry.id   f8058655506680962144aee606565e15
#
_cell.length_a   1.000
_cell.length_b   1.000
_cell.length_c   1.000
_cell.angle_alpha   90.00
_cell.angle_beta   90.00
_cell.angle_gamma   90.00
#
_symmetry.space_group_name_H-M   'P 1'
#
loop_
_entity.id
_entity.type
_entity.pdbx_description
1 polymer ?
#
loop_
_entity_poly.entity_id
_entity_poly.type
_entity_poly.pdbx_seq_one_letter_code
_entity_poly.pdbx_strand_id
1 'polypeptide(L)'
;MALCSIGVTVASPYSPARESWTLSMSFLKMTFSWWNSATWGTWIVTKFRGEPVGTDDFGNRYYQNKDGSRRWVIYNGTVEASRVPPEWHGWLHHTYAEPPTKAPLKVRGFEKPHQPNLTGTDGAYKPSGSLSKGGARPPATGDYQAWKPE
;
A
#
# COMPACT_ATOMS: atom_id res chain seq x y z
N MET A 1 -18.55 -14.71 42.39
CA MET A 1 -18.88 -13.88 41.22
C MET A 1 -17.73 -13.95 40.23
N ALA A 2 -17.88 -14.70 39.18
CA ALA A 2 -16.87 -14.89 38.15
C ALA A 2 -17.17 -13.97 36.99
N LEU A 3 -16.28 -13.04 36.69
CA LEU A 3 -16.33 -12.16 35.53
C LEU A 3 -15.81 -12.94 34.32
N CYS A 4 -16.70 -13.29 33.41
CA CYS A 4 -16.39 -13.88 32.12
C CYS A 4 -15.87 -12.78 31.18
N SER A 5 -14.58 -12.78 30.88
CA SER A 5 -13.97 -11.90 29.86
C SER A 5 -14.25 -12.49 28.48
N ILE A 6 -15.13 -11.85 27.72
CA ILE A 6 -15.40 -12.20 26.32
C ILE A 6 -14.29 -11.54 25.49
N GLY A 7 -13.29 -12.34 25.13
CA GLY A 7 -12.29 -11.98 24.15
C GLY A 7 -12.91 -11.95 22.75
N VAL A 8 -13.15 -10.78 22.20
CA VAL A 8 -13.51 -10.59 20.79
C VAL A 8 -12.24 -10.75 19.97
N THR A 9 -12.06 -11.92 19.40
CA THR A 9 -11.02 -12.17 18.38
C THR A 9 -11.52 -11.55 17.06
N VAL A 10 -11.00 -10.39 16.72
CA VAL A 10 -11.21 -9.79 15.39
C VAL A 10 -10.42 -10.62 14.40
N ALA A 11 -11.11 -11.51 13.70
CA ALA A 11 -10.54 -12.27 12.60
C ALA A 11 -10.21 -11.29 11.46
N SER A 12 -8.95 -11.23 11.08
CA SER A 12 -8.48 -10.53 9.88
C SER A 12 -9.16 -11.12 8.65
N PRO A 13 -9.82 -10.32 7.78
CA PRO A 13 -10.49 -10.83 6.59
C PRO A 13 -9.53 -11.26 5.47
N TYR A 14 -8.23 -11.23 5.72
CA TYR A 14 -7.22 -11.61 4.73
C TYR A 14 -6.79 -13.07 4.92
N SER A 15 -7.56 -13.98 4.34
CA SER A 15 -7.11 -15.36 4.10
C SER A 15 -6.21 -15.33 2.86
N PRO A 16 -4.94 -15.75 2.94
CA PRO A 16 -4.11 -15.91 1.75
C PRO A 16 -4.66 -17.08 0.94
N ALA A 17 -5.46 -16.76 -0.08
CA ALA A 17 -5.81 -17.74 -1.09
C ALA A 17 -4.51 -18.31 -1.65
N ARG A 18 -4.32 -19.61 -1.50
CA ARG A 18 -3.20 -20.38 -2.03
C ARG A 18 -3.33 -20.38 -3.57
N GLU A 19 -2.86 -19.29 -4.20
CA GLU A 19 -2.80 -19.25 -5.65
C GLU A 19 -1.73 -20.23 -6.13
N SER A 20 -2.19 -21.27 -6.78
CA SER A 20 -1.35 -22.18 -7.57
C SER A 20 -0.69 -21.36 -8.70
N TRP A 21 0.57 -21.05 -8.53
CA TRP A 21 1.39 -20.32 -9.49
C TRP A 21 1.47 -21.10 -10.80
N THR A 22 0.71 -20.70 -11.81
CA THR A 22 0.91 -21.15 -13.17
C THR A 22 2.18 -20.48 -13.71
N LEU A 23 3.30 -21.14 -13.53
CA LEU A 23 4.66 -20.71 -13.92
C LEU A 23 4.77 -20.27 -15.39
N SER A 24 3.88 -20.74 -16.24
CA SER A 24 3.89 -20.47 -17.69
C SER A 24 3.53 -19.03 -18.06
N MET A 25 2.50 -18.45 -17.43
CA MET A 25 2.06 -17.07 -17.77
C MET A 25 2.98 -15.99 -17.19
N SER A 26 3.63 -16.26 -16.06
CA SER A 26 4.58 -15.31 -15.46
C SER A 26 5.84 -15.13 -16.29
N PHE A 27 6.34 -16.20 -16.93
CA PHE A 27 7.55 -16.14 -17.75
C PHE A 27 7.37 -15.26 -18.99
N LEU A 28 6.29 -15.43 -19.74
CA LEU A 28 5.99 -14.61 -20.92
C LEU A 28 5.73 -13.13 -20.53
N LYS A 29 5.00 -12.89 -19.44
CA LYS A 29 4.82 -11.53 -18.92
C LYS A 29 6.15 -10.89 -18.52
N MET A 30 7.03 -11.60 -17.85
CA MET A 30 8.32 -11.10 -17.41
C MET A 30 9.28 -10.82 -18.59
N THR A 31 9.10 -11.52 -19.72
CA THR A 31 9.91 -11.32 -20.93
C THR A 31 9.40 -10.16 -21.79
N PHE A 32 8.08 -10.01 -21.92
CA PHE A 32 7.46 -9.07 -22.86
C PHE A 32 6.84 -7.83 -22.20
N SER A 33 6.62 -7.81 -20.89
CA SER A 33 6.04 -6.66 -20.19
C SER A 33 6.96 -6.16 -19.07
N TRP A 34 7.97 -5.41 -19.46
CA TRP A 34 8.95 -4.80 -18.55
C TRP A 34 8.36 -3.77 -17.58
N TRP A 35 7.13 -3.31 -17.85
CA TRP A 35 6.43 -2.29 -17.05
C TRP A 35 5.48 -2.87 -15.96
N ASN A 36 5.26 -4.18 -15.95
CA ASN A 36 4.18 -4.76 -15.12
C ASN A 36 4.67 -5.69 -14.00
N SER A 37 5.98 -5.85 -13.84
CA SER A 37 6.57 -6.62 -12.74
C SER A 37 8.09 -6.45 -12.70
N ALA A 38 8.75 -7.12 -11.74
CA ALA A 38 10.20 -7.15 -11.69
C ALA A 38 10.78 -7.72 -13.00
N THR A 39 11.70 -6.98 -13.61
CA THR A 39 12.41 -7.42 -14.81
C THR A 39 13.34 -8.59 -14.51
N TRP A 40 13.76 -9.32 -15.54
CA TRP A 40 14.78 -10.36 -15.42
C TRP A 40 16.04 -9.88 -14.70
N GLY A 41 16.50 -8.67 -15.03
CA GLY A 41 17.66 -8.06 -14.38
C GLY A 41 17.44 -7.88 -12.89
N THR A 42 16.28 -7.36 -12.49
CA THR A 42 15.93 -7.21 -11.07
C THR A 42 15.88 -8.55 -10.37
N TRP A 43 15.30 -9.57 -11.00
CA TRP A 43 15.23 -10.92 -10.42
C TRP A 43 16.61 -11.53 -10.21
N ILE A 44 17.50 -11.42 -11.22
CA ILE A 44 18.88 -11.91 -11.17
C ILE A 44 19.65 -11.18 -10.06
N VAL A 45 19.59 -9.84 -10.03
CA VAL A 45 20.26 -9.05 -8.99
C VAL A 45 19.74 -9.42 -7.59
N THR A 46 18.43 -9.58 -7.45
CA THR A 46 17.82 -9.98 -6.17
C THR A 46 18.30 -11.36 -5.73
N LYS A 47 18.41 -12.31 -6.65
CA LYS A 47 18.86 -13.67 -6.33
C LYS A 47 20.33 -13.75 -5.93
N PHE A 48 21.21 -12.96 -6.55
CA PHE A 48 22.65 -13.05 -6.34
C PHE A 48 23.21 -12.03 -5.32
N ARG A 49 22.55 -10.87 -5.18
CA ARG A 49 23.03 -9.75 -4.34
C ARG A 49 22.02 -9.29 -3.31
N GLY A 50 20.75 -9.70 -3.42
CA GLY A 50 19.68 -9.27 -2.54
C GLY A 50 19.64 -10.07 -1.25
N GLU A 51 19.70 -9.38 -0.13
CA GLU A 51 19.37 -9.92 1.18
C GLU A 51 17.91 -9.59 1.49
N PRO A 52 17.06 -10.59 1.79
CA PRO A 52 15.68 -10.34 2.15
C PRO A 52 15.62 -9.65 3.53
N VAL A 53 14.86 -8.57 3.61
CA VAL A 53 14.71 -7.78 4.85
C VAL A 53 13.36 -8.04 5.51
N GLY A 54 12.30 -8.13 4.73
CA GLY A 54 10.97 -8.40 5.25
C GLY A 54 9.87 -8.31 4.20
N THR A 55 8.64 -8.45 4.67
CA THR A 55 7.42 -8.40 3.85
C THR A 55 6.42 -7.50 4.56
N ASP A 56 5.64 -6.73 3.82
CA ASP A 56 4.54 -5.92 4.36
C ASP A 56 3.20 -6.66 4.33
N ASP A 57 2.15 -6.00 4.84
CA ASP A 57 0.78 -6.54 4.91
C ASP A 57 0.15 -6.74 3.53
N PHE A 58 0.65 -6.06 2.49
CA PHE A 58 0.22 -6.22 1.09
C PHE A 58 0.96 -7.34 0.36
N GLY A 59 1.93 -7.99 1.03
CA GLY A 59 2.76 -9.06 0.47
C GLY A 59 3.91 -8.56 -0.40
N ASN A 60 4.24 -7.26 -0.39
CA ASN A 60 5.42 -6.75 -1.05
C ASN A 60 6.67 -7.19 -0.29
N ARG A 61 7.70 -7.58 -1.01
CA ARG A 61 8.95 -8.08 -0.44
C ARG A 61 10.07 -7.07 -0.59
N TYR A 62 10.78 -6.83 0.50
CA TYR A 62 11.83 -5.82 0.60
C TYR A 62 13.20 -6.47 0.67
N TYR A 63 14.12 -5.92 -0.09
CA TYR A 63 15.49 -6.41 -0.22
C TYR A 63 16.48 -5.26 -0.09
N GLN A 64 17.67 -5.59 0.36
CA GLN A 64 18.81 -4.68 0.37
C GLN A 64 20.05 -5.36 -0.19
N ASN A 65 21.02 -4.56 -0.62
CA ASN A 65 22.36 -5.05 -0.91
C ASN A 65 23.13 -5.35 0.39
N LYS A 66 24.15 -6.20 0.36
CA LYS A 66 25.01 -6.51 1.51
C LYS A 66 25.58 -5.28 2.19
N ASP A 67 25.92 -4.26 1.42
CA ASP A 67 26.45 -2.97 1.92
C ASP A 67 25.37 -2.02 2.43
N GLY A 68 24.08 -2.37 2.33
CA GLY A 68 22.96 -1.50 2.69
C GLY A 68 22.79 -0.25 1.80
N SER A 69 23.65 -0.09 0.77
CA SER A 69 23.67 1.10 -0.10
C SER A 69 22.48 1.16 -1.06
N ARG A 70 21.93 0.03 -1.43
CA ARG A 70 20.76 -0.07 -2.30
C ARG A 70 19.66 -0.86 -1.62
N ARG A 71 18.45 -0.34 -1.67
CA ARG A 71 17.23 -0.95 -1.15
C ARG A 71 16.18 -0.96 -2.26
N TRP A 72 15.42 -2.03 -2.36
CA TRP A 72 14.37 -2.14 -3.38
C TRP A 72 13.22 -3.02 -2.90
N VAL A 73 12.11 -2.89 -3.58
CA VAL A 73 10.90 -3.66 -3.31
C VAL A 73 10.53 -4.49 -4.54
N ILE A 74 10.04 -5.70 -4.30
CA ILE A 74 9.36 -6.52 -5.29
C ILE A 74 7.89 -6.54 -4.91
N TYR A 75 7.06 -5.92 -5.75
CA TYR A 75 5.64 -5.79 -5.53
C TYR A 75 4.91 -7.12 -5.69
N ASN A 76 3.90 -7.31 -4.87
CA ASN A 76 2.95 -8.41 -5.02
C ASN A 76 1.75 -7.92 -5.85
N GLY A 77 1.71 -8.28 -7.14
CA GLY A 77 0.67 -7.86 -8.09
C GLY A 77 1.01 -6.56 -8.81
N THR A 78 0.11 -5.58 -8.79
CA THR A 78 0.28 -4.31 -9.51
C THR A 78 1.47 -3.50 -8.98
N VAL A 79 2.34 -3.07 -9.89
CA VAL A 79 3.51 -2.24 -9.56
C VAL A 79 3.05 -0.80 -9.39
N GLU A 80 2.86 -0.39 -8.15
CA GLU A 80 2.45 0.96 -7.80
C GLU A 80 3.11 1.40 -6.49
N ALA A 81 3.77 2.54 -6.53
CA ALA A 81 4.53 3.06 -5.39
C ALA A 81 3.66 3.34 -4.16
N SER A 82 2.40 3.73 -4.38
CA SER A 82 1.45 4.01 -3.29
C SER A 82 1.06 2.77 -2.48
N ARG A 83 1.37 1.57 -2.95
CA ARG A 83 1.14 0.32 -2.21
C ARG A 83 2.18 0.06 -1.13
N VAL A 84 3.26 0.84 -1.12
CA VAL A 84 4.29 0.74 -0.08
C VAL A 84 3.82 1.49 1.17
N PRO A 85 3.71 0.83 2.33
CA PRO A 85 3.38 1.48 3.58
C PRO A 85 4.40 2.57 3.96
N PRO A 86 3.99 3.63 4.69
CA PRO A 86 4.86 4.77 5.03
C PRO A 86 6.17 4.38 5.73
N GLU A 87 6.12 3.37 6.58
CA GLU A 87 7.26 2.85 7.32
C GLU A 87 8.31 2.25 6.38
N TRP A 88 7.88 1.42 5.45
CA TRP A 88 8.73 0.82 4.44
C TRP A 88 9.21 1.86 3.42
N HIS A 89 8.37 2.84 3.08
CA HIS A 89 8.77 3.95 2.20
C HIS A 89 9.92 4.75 2.82
N GLY A 90 9.82 5.12 4.09
CA GLY A 90 10.90 5.82 4.79
C GLY A 90 12.19 5.00 4.85
N TRP A 91 12.10 3.68 5.03
CA TRP A 91 13.26 2.82 4.98
C TRP A 91 13.86 2.72 3.57
N LEU A 92 13.05 2.56 2.52
CA LEU A 92 13.51 2.52 1.12
C LEU A 92 14.27 3.79 0.72
N HIS A 93 13.82 4.94 1.20
CA HIS A 93 14.44 6.24 0.93
C HIS A 93 15.57 6.62 1.89
N HIS A 94 16.06 5.68 2.68
CA HIS A 94 17.14 5.90 3.66
C HIS A 94 16.83 6.97 4.74
N THR A 95 15.55 7.33 4.95
CA THR A 95 15.12 8.18 6.07
C THR A 95 15.32 7.45 7.39
N TYR A 96 15.04 6.15 7.40
CA TYR A 96 15.30 5.27 8.55
C TYR A 96 16.44 4.31 8.22
N ALA A 97 17.37 4.16 9.16
CA ALA A 97 18.49 3.26 9.01
C ALA A 97 18.03 1.79 9.09
N GLU A 98 17.14 1.50 10.04
CA GLU A 98 16.65 0.14 10.30
C GLU A 98 15.29 -0.11 9.66
N PRO A 99 15.03 -1.36 9.23
CA PRO A 99 13.74 -1.72 8.65
C PRO A 99 12.65 -1.80 9.74
N PRO A 100 11.36 -1.64 9.38
CA PRO A 100 10.23 -1.71 10.31
C PRO A 100 10.14 -3.04 11.08
N THR A 101 10.69 -4.12 10.52
CA THR A 101 10.76 -5.43 11.17
C THR A 101 11.65 -5.45 12.40
N LYS A 102 12.68 -4.58 12.46
CA LYS A 102 13.60 -4.46 13.59
C LYS A 102 13.24 -3.30 14.51
N ALA A 103 12.84 -2.18 13.92
CA ALA A 103 12.47 -0.97 14.63
C ALA A 103 11.08 -0.49 14.15
N PRO A 104 9.98 -1.08 14.64
CA PRO A 104 8.64 -0.66 14.25
C PRO A 104 8.38 0.78 14.72
N LEU A 105 7.79 1.60 13.84
CA LEU A 105 7.40 2.94 14.17
C LEU A 105 6.20 2.92 15.13
N LYS A 106 6.17 3.87 16.06
CA LYS A 106 5.06 4.01 16.99
C LYS A 106 3.84 4.55 16.24
N VAL A 107 2.81 3.73 16.11
CA VAL A 107 1.50 4.15 15.57
C VAL A 107 0.86 5.16 16.51
N ARG A 108 0.40 6.29 15.96
CA ARG A 108 -0.29 7.34 16.72
C ARG A 108 -1.80 7.09 16.69
N GLY A 109 -2.53 7.51 17.73
CA GLY A 109 -3.96 7.25 17.86
C GLY A 109 -4.86 7.84 16.78
N PHE A 110 -4.37 8.81 16.01
CA PHE A 110 -5.08 9.42 14.88
C PHE A 110 -4.69 8.82 13.53
N GLU A 111 -3.72 7.95 13.49
CA GLU A 111 -3.21 7.31 12.29
C GLU A 111 -4.21 6.27 11.77
N LYS A 112 -4.58 6.40 10.51
CA LYS A 112 -5.44 5.43 9.82
C LYS A 112 -4.58 4.35 9.15
N PRO A 113 -5.14 3.13 8.97
CA PRO A 113 -4.46 2.10 8.19
C PRO A 113 -4.10 2.63 6.80
N HIS A 114 -2.91 2.26 6.35
CA HIS A 114 -2.44 2.65 5.02
C HIS A 114 -3.37 2.11 3.92
N GLN A 115 -3.71 2.97 2.97
CA GLN A 115 -4.48 2.61 1.78
C GLN A 115 -3.70 3.04 0.54
N PRO A 116 -3.59 2.17 -0.47
CA PRO A 116 -3.05 2.56 -1.76
C PRO A 116 -3.85 3.68 -2.41
N ASN A 117 -3.26 4.36 -3.38
CA ASN A 117 -3.96 5.39 -4.14
C ASN A 117 -5.14 4.78 -4.92
N LEU A 118 -6.33 5.25 -4.61
CA LEU A 118 -7.57 4.78 -5.21
C LEU A 118 -8.01 5.63 -6.42
N THR A 119 -7.23 6.62 -6.85
CA THR A 119 -7.54 7.47 -7.99
C THR A 119 -7.75 6.61 -9.26
N GLY A 120 -8.84 6.85 -9.97
CA GLY A 120 -9.21 6.06 -11.15
C GLY A 120 -9.99 4.78 -10.84
N THR A 121 -10.23 4.46 -9.58
CA THR A 121 -11.07 3.33 -9.15
C THR A 121 -12.42 3.80 -8.60
N ASP A 122 -13.37 2.87 -8.42
CA ASP A 122 -14.66 3.18 -7.79
C ASP A 122 -14.54 3.62 -6.33
N GLY A 123 -13.45 3.23 -5.66
CA GLY A 123 -13.13 3.64 -4.29
C GLY A 123 -12.54 5.04 -4.16
N ALA A 124 -12.29 5.76 -5.29
CA ALA A 124 -11.74 7.10 -5.27
C ALA A 124 -12.65 8.09 -4.53
N TYR A 125 -12.04 9.00 -3.78
CA TYR A 125 -12.79 10.05 -3.12
C TYR A 125 -13.51 10.93 -4.15
N LYS A 126 -14.83 11.02 -3.98
CA LYS A 126 -15.68 11.87 -4.79
C LYS A 126 -16.35 12.91 -3.87
N PRO A 127 -16.09 14.20 -4.04
CA PRO A 127 -16.74 15.25 -3.25
C PRO A 127 -18.24 15.25 -3.47
N SER A 128 -19.00 15.79 -2.51
CA SER A 128 -20.47 15.85 -2.55
C SER A 128 -21.02 16.59 -3.76
N GLY A 129 -20.29 17.60 -4.29
CA GLY A 129 -20.66 18.34 -5.50
C GLY A 129 -20.24 17.71 -6.83
N SER A 130 -19.68 16.48 -6.81
CA SER A 130 -19.26 15.84 -8.05
C SER A 130 -20.47 15.33 -8.86
N LEU A 131 -20.37 15.38 -10.19
CA LEU A 131 -21.42 14.88 -11.10
C LEU A 131 -21.75 13.40 -10.85
N SER A 132 -20.76 12.60 -10.45
CA SER A 132 -20.96 11.19 -10.10
C SER A 132 -21.79 10.95 -8.84
N LYS A 133 -22.02 11.99 -8.02
CA LYS A 133 -22.89 11.98 -6.83
C LYS A 133 -24.13 12.88 -6.98
N GLY A 134 -24.54 13.18 -8.21
CA GLY A 134 -25.71 14.00 -8.50
C GLY A 134 -25.44 15.50 -8.62
N GLY A 135 -24.21 15.97 -8.54
CA GLY A 135 -23.81 17.35 -8.81
C GLY A 135 -24.26 18.41 -7.80
N ALA A 136 -25.02 18.04 -6.77
CA ALA A 136 -25.52 18.95 -5.75
C ALA A 136 -24.56 19.01 -4.55
N ARG A 137 -23.96 20.18 -4.33
CA ARG A 137 -23.14 20.46 -3.15
C ARG A 137 -24.03 20.97 -2.01
N PRO A 138 -23.89 20.46 -0.76
CA PRO A 138 -24.56 21.07 0.36
C PRO A 138 -24.07 22.51 0.55
N PRO A 139 -24.93 23.44 0.98
CA PRO A 139 -24.53 24.81 1.27
C PRO A 139 -23.47 24.83 2.37
N ALA A 140 -22.51 25.74 2.24
CA ALA A 140 -21.43 25.94 3.20
C ALA A 140 -21.57 27.34 3.82
N THR A 141 -20.96 27.53 5.00
CA THR A 141 -21.00 28.82 5.74
C THR A 141 -20.37 29.99 4.95
N GLY A 142 -19.52 29.71 3.98
CA GLY A 142 -18.90 30.72 3.09
C GLY A 142 -19.67 30.97 1.79
N ASP A 143 -20.83 30.36 1.61
CA ASP A 143 -21.62 30.58 0.41
C ASP A 143 -22.26 31.97 0.42
N TYR A 144 -22.15 32.70 -0.69
CA TYR A 144 -22.74 34.00 -0.86
C TYR A 144 -24.27 33.91 -0.96
N GLN A 145 -24.96 34.67 -0.13
CA GLN A 145 -26.39 34.91 -0.25
C GLN A 145 -26.60 36.28 -0.84
N ALA A 146 -27.22 36.35 -2.00
CA ALA A 146 -27.53 37.62 -2.65
C ALA A 146 -28.46 38.44 -1.73
N TRP A 147 -28.10 39.72 -1.51
CA TRP A 147 -28.98 40.66 -0.84
C TRP A 147 -30.29 40.81 -1.61
N LYS A 148 -31.41 40.77 -0.89
CA LYS A 148 -32.75 41.06 -1.45
C LYS A 148 -33.23 42.35 -0.81
N PRO A 149 -33.64 43.38 -1.62
CA PRO A 149 -34.26 44.59 -1.09
C PRO A 149 -35.61 44.22 -0.46
N GLU A 150 -35.91 44.82 0.68
CA GLU A 150 -37.24 44.76 1.31
C GLU A 150 -38.27 45.57 0.55
#